data_fb592b72e5a00b25993e613bf9f735ba
#
_entry.id   fb592b72e5a00b25993e613bf9f735ba
#
_cell.length_a   1.000
_cell.length_b   1.000
_cell.length_c   1.000
_cell.angle_alpha   90.00
_cell.angle_beta   90.00
_cell.angle_gamma   90.00
#
_symmetry.space_group_name_H-M   'P 1'
#
loop_
_entity.id
_entity.type
_entity.pdbx_description
1 polymer ?
#
loop_
_entity_poly.entity_id
_entity_poly.type
_entity_poly.pdbx_seq_one_letter_code
_entity_poly.pdbx_strand_id
1 'polypeptide(L)'
;MKKILSLLTLVLTVATYGQVITPEDDGLIPKSDIHYSNTRVVPYPFLRQDDMMWSTRHWERIHVQEKLNHPLYYPVVPLPDRKSMFDVIKDAILTEGTIQEVYRDDRFELFLTPTEVYQILVRVDTLRDPDDPSIILAVDSIELKSPNVISWEIKSDWYFDKQRGEMKSRIIGISPVVKDPQTSEIYNIFWIWFPDARQALATNIAYNPDNNVKRLTFDQILQMRYFNAVVFKEENVYDRMIQDYKQNRPMEQLLESKRIREELRDYEHGLWQF
;
A
#
# COMPACT_ATOMS: atom_id res chain seq x y z
N MET A 1 46.05 45.77 -8.32
CA MET A 1 45.76 44.46 -8.94
C MET A 1 46.07 43.28 -8.02
N LYS A 2 47.28 43.16 -7.43
CA LYS A 2 47.61 42.01 -6.54
C LYS A 2 46.68 41.80 -5.36
N LYS A 3 46.17 42.87 -4.73
CA LYS A 3 45.22 42.79 -3.61
C LYS A 3 43.84 42.33 -4.01
N ILE A 4 43.39 42.70 -5.23
CA ILE A 4 42.09 42.30 -5.78
C ILE A 4 42.15 40.81 -6.17
N LEU A 5 43.28 40.37 -6.76
CA LEU A 5 43.47 38.96 -7.08
C LEU A 5 43.51 38.06 -5.86
N SER A 6 44.15 38.54 -4.77
CA SER A 6 44.19 37.83 -3.46
C SER A 6 42.80 37.77 -2.80
N LEU A 7 41.96 38.78 -2.95
CA LEU A 7 40.60 38.79 -2.44
C LEU A 7 39.71 37.82 -3.26
N LEU A 8 39.92 37.79 -4.58
CA LEU A 8 39.21 36.89 -5.47
C LEU A 8 39.52 35.41 -5.21
N THR A 9 40.81 35.08 -4.94
CA THR A 9 41.20 33.72 -4.55
C THR A 9 40.65 33.32 -3.18
N LEU A 10 40.55 34.24 -2.22
CA LEU A 10 39.97 33.98 -0.92
C LEU A 10 38.47 33.68 -1.00
N VAL A 11 37.76 34.42 -1.88
CA VAL A 11 36.33 34.20 -2.12
C VAL A 11 36.05 32.86 -2.85
N LEU A 12 36.95 32.44 -3.76
CA LEU A 12 36.82 31.15 -4.45
C LEU A 12 37.03 29.96 -3.51
N THR A 13 37.88 30.09 -2.50
CA THR A 13 38.15 28.98 -1.56
C THR A 13 37.02 28.75 -0.56
N VAL A 14 36.15 29.75 -0.33
CA VAL A 14 34.99 29.62 0.57
C VAL A 14 33.80 28.94 -0.10
N ALA A 15 33.80 28.83 -1.44
CA ALA A 15 32.67 28.29 -2.19
C ALA A 15 32.72 26.75 -2.40
N THR A 16 33.77 26.06 -1.93
CA THR A 16 33.86 24.59 -2.03
C THR A 16 33.38 23.92 -0.75
N TYR A 17 32.11 24.09 -0.43
CA TYR A 17 31.48 23.19 0.54
C TYR A 17 31.23 21.85 -0.16
N GLY A 18 32.12 20.88 0.06
CA GLY A 18 31.82 19.48 -0.23
C GLY A 18 30.67 19.02 0.66
N GLN A 19 29.89 18.06 0.21
CA GLN A 19 28.88 17.40 1.05
C GLN A 19 29.58 16.82 2.29
N VAL A 20 29.19 17.29 3.47
CA VAL A 20 29.66 16.73 4.73
C VAL A 20 28.76 15.55 5.07
N ILE A 21 29.28 14.35 4.90
CA ILE A 21 28.60 13.11 5.27
C ILE A 21 28.97 12.77 6.71
N THR A 22 27.98 12.58 7.57
CA THR A 22 28.17 12.16 8.96
C THR A 22 27.87 10.67 9.13
N PRO A 23 28.37 9.99 10.17
CA PRO A 23 28.02 8.60 10.44
C PRO A 23 26.52 8.37 10.63
N GLU A 24 25.76 9.41 10.98
CA GLU A 24 24.30 9.37 11.15
C GLU A 24 23.54 9.29 9.82
N ASP A 25 24.19 9.70 8.72
CA ASP A 25 23.61 9.67 7.39
C ASP A 25 23.54 8.26 6.81
N ASP A 26 24.44 7.36 7.24
CA ASP A 26 24.50 5.95 6.81
C ASP A 26 24.39 5.77 5.28
N GLY A 27 25.05 6.65 4.52
CA GLY A 27 24.95 6.61 3.06
C GLY A 27 25.88 7.57 2.33
N LEU A 28 25.76 7.57 1.01
CA LEU A 28 26.54 8.43 0.10
C LEU A 28 25.99 9.85 0.01
N ILE A 29 24.77 10.06 0.46
CA ILE A 29 24.04 11.33 0.38
C ILE A 29 23.49 11.63 1.77
N PRO A 30 23.67 12.86 2.29
CA PRO A 30 23.07 13.27 3.55
C PRO A 30 21.54 13.04 3.55
N LYS A 31 20.99 12.60 4.68
CA LYS A 31 19.53 12.37 4.83
C LYS A 31 18.71 13.61 4.51
N SER A 32 19.25 14.80 4.80
CA SER A 32 18.63 16.09 4.48
C SER A 32 18.40 16.32 2.98
N ASP A 33 19.27 15.75 2.13
CA ASP A 33 19.27 15.95 0.69
C ASP A 33 18.47 14.89 -0.06
N ILE A 34 17.87 13.97 0.68
CA ILE A 34 17.09 12.89 0.12
C ILE A 34 15.69 13.40 -0.26
N HIS A 35 15.38 13.41 -1.55
CA HIS A 35 14.16 14.00 -2.12
C HIS A 35 12.85 13.40 -1.60
N TYR A 36 12.84 12.14 -1.18
CA TYR A 36 11.61 11.44 -0.82
C TYR A 36 11.07 11.81 0.58
N SER A 37 11.88 12.37 1.47
CA SER A 37 11.41 12.82 2.79
C SER A 37 10.35 13.93 2.71
N ASN A 38 10.30 14.64 1.57
CA ASN A 38 9.37 15.72 1.28
C ASN A 38 8.41 15.40 0.12
N THR A 39 8.24 14.12 -0.21
CA THR A 39 7.37 13.72 -1.31
C THR A 39 5.91 14.08 -0.99
N ARG A 40 5.29 14.82 -1.88
CA ARG A 40 3.88 15.19 -1.78
C ARG A 40 3.04 14.26 -2.64
N VAL A 41 1.84 13.97 -2.18
CA VAL A 41 0.85 13.24 -2.95
C VAL A 41 0.51 14.02 -4.22
N VAL A 42 0.67 13.38 -5.38
CA VAL A 42 0.22 13.93 -6.63
C VAL A 42 -1.31 13.81 -6.70
N PRO A 43 -2.05 14.93 -6.83
CA PRO A 43 -3.50 14.87 -6.89
C PRO A 43 -3.95 14.09 -8.14
N TYR A 44 -5.10 13.43 -8.03
CA TYR A 44 -5.72 12.81 -9.19
C TYR A 44 -6.10 13.86 -10.23
N PRO A 45 -5.96 13.54 -11.53
CA PRO A 45 -6.47 14.42 -12.57
C PRO A 45 -7.98 14.56 -12.43
N PHE A 46 -8.48 15.77 -12.69
CA PHE A 46 -9.91 16.02 -12.71
C PHE A 46 -10.58 15.21 -13.82
N LEU A 47 -11.63 14.51 -13.49
CA LEU A 47 -12.42 13.69 -14.40
C LEU A 47 -13.87 14.13 -14.31
N ARG A 48 -14.48 14.49 -15.45
CA ARG A 48 -15.91 14.77 -15.53
C ARG A 48 -16.68 13.48 -15.80
N GLN A 49 -17.90 13.41 -15.33
CA GLN A 49 -18.77 12.26 -15.61
C GLN A 49 -19.00 12.06 -17.11
N ASP A 50 -19.15 13.14 -17.88
CA ASP A 50 -19.35 13.11 -19.33
C ASP A 50 -18.11 12.65 -20.13
N ASP A 51 -16.93 12.70 -19.52
CA ASP A 51 -15.67 12.24 -20.12
C ASP A 51 -15.41 10.76 -19.85
N MET A 52 -16.13 10.17 -18.93
CA MET A 52 -16.05 8.75 -18.59
C MET A 52 -17.05 7.96 -19.45
N MET A 53 -16.53 7.36 -20.54
CA MET A 53 -17.37 6.60 -21.48
C MET A 53 -17.75 5.21 -20.98
N TRP A 54 -16.89 4.63 -20.16
CA TRP A 54 -17.06 3.28 -19.66
C TRP A 54 -16.31 3.12 -18.34
N SER A 55 -16.85 2.36 -17.41
CA SER A 55 -16.19 2.01 -16.17
C SER A 55 -16.65 0.65 -15.65
N THR A 56 -15.75 -0.03 -14.96
CA THR A 56 -16.04 -1.26 -14.22
C THR A 56 -15.25 -1.28 -12.93
N ARG A 57 -15.74 -2.00 -11.94
CA ARG A 57 -15.09 -2.15 -10.64
C ARG A 57 -14.55 -3.54 -10.45
N HIS A 58 -13.29 -3.63 -10.05
CA HIS A 58 -12.61 -4.88 -9.78
C HIS A 58 -12.08 -4.92 -8.36
N TRP A 59 -12.12 -6.11 -7.78
CA TRP A 59 -11.41 -6.44 -6.55
C TRP A 59 -10.28 -7.40 -6.88
N GLU A 60 -9.09 -7.00 -6.52
CA GLU A 60 -7.85 -7.67 -6.87
C GLU A 60 -7.11 -8.05 -5.60
N ARG A 61 -6.44 -9.21 -5.62
CA ARG A 61 -5.63 -9.69 -4.51
C ARG A 61 -4.16 -9.75 -4.92
N ILE A 62 -3.32 -9.04 -4.15
CA ILE A 62 -1.87 -9.01 -4.30
C ILE A 62 -1.29 -9.99 -3.30
N HIS A 63 -0.72 -11.09 -3.78
CA HIS A 63 -0.03 -12.05 -2.92
C HIS A 63 1.38 -11.57 -2.60
N VAL A 64 1.69 -11.33 -1.31
CA VAL A 64 2.98 -10.77 -0.89
C VAL A 64 4.16 -11.73 -1.10
N GLN A 65 3.91 -13.03 -1.25
CA GLN A 65 4.94 -14.03 -1.50
C GLN A 65 5.52 -13.99 -2.92
N GLU A 66 4.85 -13.33 -3.84
CA GLU A 66 5.35 -13.17 -5.20
C GLU A 66 6.52 -12.18 -5.24
N LYS A 67 7.58 -12.53 -5.98
CA LYS A 67 8.81 -11.73 -6.03
C LYS A 67 8.57 -10.26 -6.44
N LEU A 68 7.66 -10.01 -7.37
CA LEU A 68 7.32 -8.65 -7.79
C LEU A 68 6.67 -7.82 -6.67
N ASN A 69 5.97 -8.50 -5.74
CA ASN A 69 5.23 -7.88 -4.64
C ASN A 69 6.06 -7.73 -3.35
N HIS A 70 7.29 -8.27 -3.31
CA HIS A 70 8.19 -8.16 -2.17
C HIS A 70 8.43 -6.72 -1.68
N PRO A 71 8.47 -5.68 -2.53
CA PRO A 71 8.59 -4.29 -2.08
C PRO A 71 7.48 -3.84 -1.11
N LEU A 72 6.28 -4.44 -1.18
CA LEU A 72 5.17 -4.12 -0.29
C LEU A 72 5.26 -4.85 1.07
N TYR A 73 6.03 -5.94 1.12
CA TYR A 73 6.13 -6.83 2.27
C TYR A 73 7.35 -6.58 3.14
N TYR A 74 8.52 -6.39 2.51
CA TYR A 74 9.78 -6.23 3.24
C TYR A 74 10.04 -4.76 3.63
N PRO A 75 10.71 -4.52 4.78
CA PRO A 75 11.29 -5.48 5.72
C PRO A 75 10.25 -6.09 6.66
N VAL A 76 10.47 -7.36 7.04
CA VAL A 76 9.62 -8.09 7.98
C VAL A 76 9.73 -7.53 9.41
N VAL A 77 10.92 -7.06 9.76
CA VAL A 77 11.19 -6.36 11.03
C VAL A 77 11.41 -4.89 10.67
N PRO A 78 10.66 -3.96 11.27
CA PRO A 78 10.81 -2.53 11.01
C PRO A 78 12.26 -2.07 11.27
N LEU A 79 12.82 -1.33 10.32
CA LEU A 79 14.11 -0.67 10.43
C LEU A 79 13.91 0.83 10.65
N PRO A 80 14.90 1.56 11.19
CA PRO A 80 14.77 2.99 11.44
C PRO A 80 14.49 3.82 10.16
N ASP A 81 15.00 3.36 9.01
CA ASP A 81 14.91 4.04 7.71
C ASP A 81 13.80 3.51 6.80
N ARG A 82 13.26 2.32 7.10
CA ARG A 82 12.25 1.68 6.25
C ARG A 82 11.38 0.70 7.03
N LYS A 83 10.11 0.64 6.63
CA LYS A 83 9.09 -0.23 7.22
C LYS A 83 8.34 -0.96 6.10
N SER A 84 7.66 -2.04 6.43
CA SER A 84 6.73 -2.67 5.51
C SER A 84 5.50 -1.80 5.28
N MET A 85 4.76 -2.02 4.20
CA MET A 85 3.51 -1.28 3.95
C MET A 85 2.50 -1.48 5.11
N PHE A 86 2.46 -2.66 5.71
CA PHE A 86 1.59 -2.94 6.85
C PHE A 86 1.96 -2.11 8.08
N ASP A 87 3.26 -2.04 8.42
CA ASP A 87 3.73 -1.26 9.56
C ASP A 87 3.50 0.23 9.34
N VAL A 88 3.69 0.73 8.11
CA VAL A 88 3.40 2.13 7.75
C VAL A 88 1.93 2.46 7.97
N ILE A 89 1.02 1.61 7.50
CA ILE A 89 -0.42 1.81 7.67
C ILE A 89 -0.81 1.71 9.16
N LYS A 90 -0.27 0.74 9.87
CA LYS A 90 -0.50 0.58 11.31
C LYS A 90 -0.07 1.83 12.10
N ASP A 91 1.11 2.33 11.81
CA ASP A 91 1.63 3.54 12.47
C ASP A 91 0.79 4.78 12.10
N ALA A 92 0.37 4.89 10.84
CA ALA A 92 -0.46 5.98 10.36
C ALA A 92 -1.85 6.02 11.04
N ILE A 93 -2.39 4.86 11.41
CA ILE A 93 -3.68 4.78 12.14
C ILE A 93 -3.50 5.00 13.65
N LEU A 94 -2.53 4.30 14.25
CA LEU A 94 -2.44 4.20 15.71
C LEU A 94 -1.53 5.27 16.34
N THR A 95 -0.47 5.66 15.65
CA THR A 95 0.57 6.52 16.22
C THR A 95 0.50 7.93 15.65
N GLU A 96 0.44 8.08 14.35
CA GLU A 96 0.48 9.38 13.67
C GLU A 96 -0.90 10.02 13.56
N GLY A 97 -1.97 9.20 13.51
CA GLY A 97 -3.33 9.67 13.31
C GLY A 97 -3.58 10.32 11.94
N THR A 98 -2.72 10.04 10.95
CA THR A 98 -2.85 10.56 9.58
C THR A 98 -4.02 9.90 8.85
N ILE A 99 -4.31 8.62 9.14
CA ILE A 99 -5.49 7.91 8.67
C ILE A 99 -6.51 7.93 9.81
N GLN A 100 -7.55 8.73 9.64
CA GLN A 100 -8.59 8.91 10.67
C GLN A 100 -9.75 7.95 10.51
N GLU A 101 -10.04 7.56 9.27
CA GLU A 101 -11.21 6.76 8.92
C GLU A 101 -10.77 5.37 8.45
N VAL A 102 -11.15 4.37 9.24
CA VAL A 102 -10.94 2.96 8.95
C VAL A 102 -12.30 2.28 8.95
N TYR A 103 -12.50 1.34 8.05
CA TYR A 103 -13.80 0.72 7.83
C TYR A 103 -13.71 -0.79 8.03
N ARG A 104 -14.83 -1.38 8.42
CA ARG A 104 -14.92 -2.82 8.59
C ARG A 104 -15.08 -3.56 7.27
N ASP A 105 -15.76 -2.94 6.31
CA ASP A 105 -16.14 -3.53 5.04
C ASP A 105 -15.67 -2.71 3.83
N ASP A 106 -15.75 -3.29 2.65
CA ASP A 106 -15.37 -2.67 1.38
C ASP A 106 -16.38 -1.65 0.87
N ARG A 107 -17.54 -1.49 1.53
CA ARG A 107 -18.57 -0.49 1.21
C ARG A 107 -18.30 0.85 1.87
N PHE A 108 -17.39 0.88 2.85
CA PHE A 108 -17.05 2.08 3.62
C PHE A 108 -18.24 2.67 4.41
N GLU A 109 -19.11 1.79 4.92
CA GLU A 109 -20.30 2.21 5.69
C GLU A 109 -20.06 2.15 7.21
N LEU A 110 -19.30 1.14 7.67
CA LEU A 110 -19.08 0.87 9.09
C LEU A 110 -17.70 1.33 9.52
N PHE A 111 -17.65 2.42 10.26
CA PHE A 111 -16.42 2.96 10.84
C PHE A 111 -15.90 2.08 11.97
N LEU A 112 -14.58 1.97 12.03
CA LEU A 112 -13.83 1.43 13.16
C LEU A 112 -13.08 2.56 13.85
N THR A 113 -13.24 2.66 15.16
CA THR A 113 -12.45 3.59 15.97
C THR A 113 -11.00 3.09 16.09
N PRO A 114 -10.00 3.97 16.30
CA PRO A 114 -8.61 3.55 16.53
C PRO A 114 -8.46 2.53 17.65
N THR A 115 -9.32 2.60 18.66
CA THR A 115 -9.35 1.65 19.77
C THR A 115 -9.80 0.25 19.33
N GLU A 116 -10.83 0.18 18.48
CA GLU A 116 -11.28 -1.09 17.90
C GLU A 116 -10.24 -1.68 16.94
N VAL A 117 -9.61 -0.84 16.12
CA VAL A 117 -8.49 -1.26 15.26
C VAL A 117 -7.36 -1.83 16.11
N TYR A 118 -7.01 -1.17 17.22
CA TYR A 118 -6.00 -1.69 18.14
C TYR A 118 -6.40 -3.06 18.71
N GLN A 119 -7.66 -3.25 19.14
CA GLN A 119 -8.16 -4.53 19.66
C GLN A 119 -8.16 -5.64 18.61
N ILE A 120 -8.35 -5.31 17.33
CA ILE A 120 -8.25 -6.26 16.23
C ILE A 120 -6.79 -6.65 15.98
N LEU A 121 -5.87 -5.69 16.06
CA LEU A 121 -4.44 -5.90 15.82
C LEU A 121 -3.72 -6.55 16.98
N VAL A 122 -4.17 -6.30 18.21
CA VAL A 122 -3.59 -6.82 19.45
C VAL A 122 -4.63 -7.61 20.21
N ARG A 123 -4.58 -8.92 20.05
CA ARG A 123 -5.44 -9.83 20.79
C ARG A 123 -4.82 -10.09 22.16
N VAL A 124 -5.55 -9.74 23.20
CA VAL A 124 -5.14 -10.01 24.58
C VAL A 124 -5.85 -11.27 25.05
N ASP A 125 -5.09 -12.32 25.29
CA ASP A 125 -5.58 -13.56 25.86
C ASP A 125 -5.22 -13.63 27.36
N THR A 126 -6.21 -13.83 28.21
CA THR A 126 -6.04 -13.88 29.66
C THR A 126 -6.22 -15.30 30.14
N LEU A 127 -5.15 -15.90 30.60
CA LEU A 127 -5.21 -17.19 31.26
C LEU A 127 -5.71 -16.95 32.70
N ARG A 128 -6.87 -17.50 33.02
CA ARG A 128 -7.46 -17.41 34.35
C ARG A 128 -7.28 -18.73 35.11
N ASP A 129 -7.25 -18.64 36.44
CA ASP A 129 -7.20 -19.81 37.30
C ASP A 129 -8.48 -20.64 37.09
N PRO A 130 -8.37 -21.97 36.82
CA PRO A 130 -9.53 -22.86 36.72
C PRO A 130 -10.40 -22.93 37.98
N ASP A 131 -9.79 -22.77 39.16
CA ASP A 131 -10.46 -22.86 40.45
C ASP A 131 -11.08 -21.52 40.90
N ASP A 132 -10.48 -20.40 40.48
CA ASP A 132 -11.00 -19.05 40.76
C ASP A 132 -10.85 -18.13 39.51
N PRO A 133 -11.91 -17.98 38.70
CA PRO A 133 -11.88 -17.16 37.47
C PRO A 133 -11.60 -15.66 37.70
N SER A 134 -11.61 -15.18 38.93
CA SER A 134 -11.25 -13.80 39.25
C SER A 134 -9.73 -13.57 39.28
N ILE A 135 -8.96 -14.65 39.42
CA ILE A 135 -7.50 -14.60 39.43
C ILE A 135 -6.96 -14.73 38.01
N ILE A 136 -6.22 -13.73 37.54
CA ILE A 136 -5.52 -13.75 36.28
C ILE A 136 -4.11 -14.32 36.49
N LEU A 137 -3.85 -15.51 35.96
CA LEU A 137 -2.55 -16.20 36.08
C LEU A 137 -1.52 -15.64 35.11
N ALA A 138 -1.93 -15.32 33.86
CA ALA A 138 -1.08 -14.74 32.88
C ALA A 138 -1.91 -13.91 31.85
N VAL A 139 -1.29 -12.87 31.34
CA VAL A 139 -1.83 -12.09 30.23
C VAL A 139 -0.88 -12.26 29.07
N ASP A 140 -1.30 -12.92 28.01
CA ASP A 140 -0.54 -13.04 26.77
C ASP A 140 -1.15 -12.11 25.72
N SER A 141 -0.31 -11.36 25.03
CA SER A 141 -0.73 -10.45 23.98
C SER A 141 -0.14 -10.88 22.65
N ILE A 142 -1.00 -11.24 21.71
CA ILE A 142 -0.62 -11.61 20.36
C ILE A 142 -0.88 -10.43 19.45
N GLU A 143 0.19 -9.83 18.96
CA GLU A 143 0.14 -8.72 18.03
C GLU A 143 0.30 -9.24 16.59
N LEU A 144 -0.61 -8.79 15.70
CA LEU A 144 -0.46 -9.00 14.27
C LEU A 144 0.66 -8.11 13.73
N LYS A 145 1.63 -8.74 13.07
CA LYS A 145 2.82 -8.11 12.50
C LYS A 145 2.89 -8.35 11.01
N SER A 146 3.77 -7.66 10.32
CA SER A 146 4.01 -7.83 8.88
C SER A 146 4.13 -9.29 8.41
N PRO A 147 4.80 -10.23 9.13
CA PRO A 147 4.84 -11.64 8.75
C PRO A 147 3.47 -12.34 8.65
N ASN A 148 2.48 -11.83 9.37
CA ASN A 148 1.13 -12.40 9.35
C ASN A 148 0.33 -12.01 8.10
N VAL A 149 0.75 -10.95 7.39
CA VAL A 149 0.11 -10.49 6.15
C VAL A 149 0.48 -11.45 5.02
N ILE A 150 -0.53 -12.05 4.39
CA ILE A 150 -0.34 -12.97 3.26
C ILE A 150 -0.71 -12.33 1.93
N SER A 151 -1.61 -11.37 1.93
CA SER A 151 -2.02 -10.65 0.72
C SER A 151 -2.62 -9.30 1.06
N TRP A 152 -2.73 -8.46 0.02
CA TRP A 152 -3.50 -7.22 0.05
C TRP A 152 -4.67 -7.33 -0.89
N GLU A 153 -5.83 -6.90 -0.46
CA GLU A 153 -6.98 -6.72 -1.34
C GLU A 153 -7.10 -5.26 -1.73
N ILE A 154 -7.31 -5.04 -3.01
CA ILE A 154 -7.48 -3.71 -3.61
C ILE A 154 -8.82 -3.67 -4.31
N LYS A 155 -9.60 -2.63 -4.03
CA LYS A 155 -10.80 -2.26 -4.76
C LYS A 155 -10.44 -1.13 -5.71
N SER A 156 -10.62 -1.30 -7.00
CA SER A 156 -10.24 -0.32 -8.02
C SER A 156 -11.33 -0.14 -9.06
N ASP A 157 -11.52 1.11 -9.49
CA ASP A 157 -12.37 1.46 -10.61
C ASP A 157 -11.51 1.62 -11.86
N TRP A 158 -11.85 0.86 -12.89
CA TRP A 158 -11.28 0.98 -14.22
C TRP A 158 -12.21 1.80 -15.08
N TYR A 159 -11.68 2.78 -15.80
CA TYR A 159 -12.49 3.66 -16.64
C TYR A 159 -11.73 4.11 -17.88
N PHE A 160 -12.48 4.38 -18.93
CA PHE A 160 -11.92 4.98 -20.15
C PHE A 160 -12.16 6.48 -20.15
N ASP A 161 -11.06 7.24 -20.22
CA ASP A 161 -11.05 8.70 -20.28
C ASP A 161 -11.08 9.16 -21.74
N LYS A 162 -12.23 9.72 -22.17
CA LYS A 162 -12.44 10.21 -23.54
C LYS A 162 -11.46 11.32 -23.92
N GLN A 163 -11.10 12.20 -22.98
CA GLN A 163 -10.23 13.33 -23.27
C GLN A 163 -8.80 12.90 -23.56
N ARG A 164 -8.34 11.86 -22.86
CA ARG A 164 -6.99 11.33 -23.00
C ARG A 164 -6.90 10.15 -23.94
N GLY A 165 -8.03 9.51 -24.24
CA GLY A 165 -8.08 8.33 -25.09
C GLY A 165 -7.36 7.12 -24.48
N GLU A 166 -7.37 6.97 -23.19
CA GLU A 166 -6.64 5.89 -22.49
C GLU A 166 -7.49 5.23 -21.38
N MET A 167 -7.24 3.95 -21.14
CA MET A 167 -7.78 3.22 -20.02
C MET A 167 -6.97 3.53 -18.77
N LYS A 168 -7.66 3.90 -17.69
CA LYS A 168 -7.05 4.17 -16.39
C LYS A 168 -7.72 3.40 -15.27
N SER A 169 -6.95 3.14 -14.21
CA SER A 169 -7.49 2.61 -12.97
C SER A 169 -7.28 3.62 -11.84
N ARG A 170 -8.25 3.65 -10.93
CA ARG A 170 -8.16 4.40 -9.69
C ARG A 170 -8.43 3.46 -8.53
N ILE A 171 -7.47 3.35 -7.63
CA ILE A 171 -7.63 2.58 -6.40
C ILE A 171 -8.58 3.36 -5.50
N ILE A 172 -9.60 2.68 -5.00
CA ILE A 172 -10.64 3.22 -4.13
C ILE A 172 -10.37 2.81 -2.68
N GLY A 173 -10.01 1.56 -2.47
CA GLY A 173 -9.75 1.03 -1.15
C GLY A 173 -8.70 -0.05 -1.14
N ILE A 174 -8.12 -0.24 0.04
CA ILE A 174 -7.10 -1.26 0.29
C ILE A 174 -7.36 -1.93 1.65
N SER A 175 -7.14 -3.23 1.70
CA SER A 175 -7.32 -4.04 2.92
C SER A 175 -6.19 -5.05 3.06
N PRO A 176 -5.55 -5.17 4.24
CA PRO A 176 -4.63 -6.25 4.54
C PRO A 176 -5.40 -7.53 4.87
N VAL A 177 -4.97 -8.63 4.26
CA VAL A 177 -5.44 -9.98 4.56
C VAL A 177 -4.37 -10.70 5.35
N VAL A 178 -4.72 -11.14 6.54
CA VAL A 178 -3.79 -11.79 7.46
C VAL A 178 -4.15 -13.23 7.69
N LYS A 179 -3.15 -13.98 8.13
CA LYS A 179 -3.31 -15.30 8.69
C LYS A 179 -3.12 -15.22 10.20
N ASP A 180 -4.14 -15.60 10.94
CA ASP A 180 -4.07 -15.68 12.40
C ASP A 180 -2.97 -16.68 12.82
N PRO A 181 -2.02 -16.28 13.67
CA PRO A 181 -0.95 -17.15 14.13
C PRO A 181 -1.44 -18.33 14.97
N GLN A 182 -2.61 -18.24 15.62
CA GLN A 182 -3.16 -19.31 16.47
C GLN A 182 -4.12 -20.21 15.70
N THR A 183 -5.15 -19.61 15.06
CA THR A 183 -6.22 -20.38 14.40
C THR A 183 -5.86 -20.77 12.97
N SER A 184 -4.85 -20.13 12.39
CA SER A 184 -4.49 -20.25 10.97
C SER A 184 -5.61 -19.81 10.01
N GLU A 185 -6.63 -19.16 10.50
CA GLU A 185 -7.69 -18.58 9.68
C GLU A 185 -7.18 -17.38 8.89
N ILE A 186 -7.74 -17.20 7.72
CA ILE A 186 -7.39 -16.10 6.79
C ILE A 186 -8.57 -15.16 6.71
N TYR A 187 -8.35 -13.89 7.06
CA TYR A 187 -9.40 -12.87 7.04
C TYR A 187 -8.85 -11.48 6.76
N ASN A 188 -9.75 -10.60 6.30
CA ASN A 188 -9.47 -9.18 6.14
C ASN A 188 -9.58 -8.51 7.50
N ILE A 189 -8.61 -7.67 7.85
CA ILE A 189 -8.61 -6.99 9.15
C ILE A 189 -9.56 -5.78 9.10
N PHE A 190 -9.34 -4.90 8.12
CA PHE A 190 -10.09 -3.67 7.92
C PHE A 190 -9.89 -3.15 6.49
N TRP A 191 -10.74 -2.22 6.08
CA TRP A 191 -10.63 -1.48 4.84
C TRP A 191 -10.24 -0.03 5.11
N ILE A 192 -9.42 0.51 4.22
CA ILE A 192 -9.00 1.91 4.27
C ILE A 192 -9.40 2.56 2.95
N TRP A 193 -9.99 3.75 3.04
CA TRP A 193 -10.18 4.59 1.89
C TRP A 193 -8.83 5.03 1.35
N PHE A 194 -8.50 4.61 0.13
CA PHE A 194 -7.14 4.75 -0.39
C PHE A 194 -6.66 6.21 -0.49
N PRO A 195 -7.49 7.20 -0.89
CA PRO A 195 -7.06 8.60 -0.91
C PRO A 195 -6.54 9.12 0.43
N ASP A 196 -7.07 8.66 1.55
CA ASP A 196 -6.64 9.05 2.89
C ASP A 196 -5.31 8.39 3.29
N ALA A 197 -5.09 7.16 2.83
CA ALA A 197 -3.83 6.45 3.04
C ALA A 197 -2.66 7.01 2.23
N ARG A 198 -2.93 7.72 1.12
CA ARG A 198 -1.90 8.17 0.18
C ARG A 198 -0.81 9.02 0.80
N GLN A 199 -1.17 9.89 1.77
CA GLN A 199 -0.17 10.75 2.44
C GLN A 199 0.86 9.90 3.20
N ALA A 200 0.42 8.93 3.98
CA ALA A 200 1.30 8.02 4.71
C ALA A 200 2.14 7.15 3.75
N LEU A 201 1.52 6.67 2.68
CA LEU A 201 2.18 5.84 1.67
C LEU A 201 3.18 6.61 0.80
N ALA A 202 2.98 7.92 0.59
CA ALA A 202 3.86 8.76 -0.19
C ALA A 202 5.11 9.22 0.58
N THR A 203 5.04 9.29 1.90
CA THR A 203 6.16 9.68 2.76
C THR A 203 7.09 8.50 3.10
N ASN A 204 6.63 7.28 2.89
CA ASN A 204 7.38 6.07 3.21
C ASN A 204 7.86 5.34 1.95
N ILE A 205 9.06 4.77 2.04
CA ILE A 205 9.75 4.16 0.91
C ILE A 205 9.62 2.65 0.97
N ALA A 206 9.34 2.07 -0.19
CA ALA A 206 9.38 0.64 -0.38
C ALA A 206 10.81 0.15 -0.66
N TYR A 207 11.09 -1.07 -0.28
CA TYR A 207 12.34 -1.74 -0.62
C TYR A 207 12.42 -1.98 -2.14
N ASN A 208 13.52 -1.55 -2.77
CA ASN A 208 13.79 -1.83 -4.16
C ASN A 208 15.02 -2.76 -4.26
N PRO A 209 14.85 -4.04 -4.63
CA PRO A 209 15.96 -4.98 -4.71
C PRO A 209 16.92 -4.71 -5.88
N ASP A 210 16.45 -4.05 -6.93
CA ASP A 210 17.20 -3.88 -8.16
C ASP A 210 18.09 -2.63 -8.15
N ASN A 211 17.63 -1.56 -7.49
CA ASN A 211 18.37 -0.30 -7.48
C ASN A 211 18.11 0.50 -6.20
N ASN A 212 19.12 0.54 -5.32
CA ASN A 212 19.04 1.25 -4.04
C ASN A 212 18.98 2.79 -4.18
N VAL A 213 19.40 3.33 -5.31
CA VAL A 213 19.35 4.78 -5.59
C VAL A 213 17.95 5.21 -6.02
N LYS A 214 17.27 4.39 -6.83
CA LYS A 214 15.90 4.65 -7.27
C LYS A 214 14.93 4.06 -6.26
N ARG A 215 14.64 4.80 -5.22
CA ARG A 215 13.68 4.40 -4.21
C ARG A 215 12.29 4.89 -4.61
N LEU A 216 11.33 3.96 -4.65
CA LEU A 216 9.92 4.25 -4.93
C LEU A 216 9.15 4.30 -3.62
N THR A 217 8.21 5.21 -3.51
CA THR A 217 7.26 5.22 -2.39
C THR A 217 6.16 4.18 -2.61
N PHE A 218 5.48 3.77 -1.55
CA PHE A 218 4.35 2.85 -1.66
C PHE A 218 3.22 3.43 -2.53
N ASP A 219 2.93 4.74 -2.42
CA ASP A 219 1.94 5.39 -3.27
C ASP A 219 2.32 5.29 -4.75
N GLN A 220 3.59 5.50 -5.10
CA GLN A 220 4.06 5.37 -6.48
C GLN A 220 3.92 3.95 -7.02
N ILE A 221 4.29 2.93 -6.23
CA ILE A 221 4.14 1.52 -6.62
C ILE A 221 2.68 1.19 -6.91
N LEU A 222 1.78 1.61 -6.03
CA LEU A 222 0.35 1.34 -6.16
C LEU A 222 -0.27 2.13 -7.33
N GLN A 223 0.08 3.41 -7.51
CA GLN A 223 -0.43 4.23 -8.61
C GLN A 223 0.07 3.77 -9.98
N MET A 224 1.34 3.38 -10.09
CA MET A 224 1.91 2.83 -11.32
C MET A 224 1.49 1.37 -11.55
N ARG A 225 0.78 0.75 -10.62
CA ARG A 225 0.42 -0.67 -10.63
C ARG A 225 1.64 -1.59 -10.83
N TYR A 226 2.75 -1.24 -10.20
CA TYR A 226 3.97 -2.03 -10.24
C TYR A 226 3.91 -3.19 -9.23
N PHE A 227 2.93 -4.06 -9.43
CA PHE A 227 2.68 -5.26 -8.64
C PHE A 227 1.92 -6.29 -9.49
N ASN A 228 1.96 -7.55 -9.09
CA ASN A 228 1.11 -8.58 -9.66
C ASN A 228 -0.09 -8.83 -8.75
N ALA A 229 -1.28 -8.89 -9.34
CA ALA A 229 -2.51 -9.13 -8.61
C ALA A 229 -3.42 -10.07 -9.39
N VAL A 230 -4.31 -10.76 -8.70
CA VAL A 230 -5.32 -11.66 -9.28
C VAL A 230 -6.70 -11.07 -9.01
N VAL A 231 -7.50 -10.86 -10.04
CA VAL A 231 -8.90 -10.43 -9.89
C VAL A 231 -9.67 -11.59 -9.26
N PHE A 232 -10.32 -11.36 -8.13
CA PHE A 232 -11.15 -12.37 -7.47
C PHE A 232 -12.64 -12.03 -7.51
N LYS A 233 -12.97 -10.77 -7.83
CA LYS A 233 -14.35 -10.30 -7.98
C LYS A 233 -14.41 -9.15 -8.98
N GLU A 234 -15.41 -9.15 -9.82
CA GLU A 234 -15.83 -8.09 -10.71
C GLU A 234 -17.22 -7.61 -10.29
N GLU A 235 -17.53 -6.33 -10.51
CA GLU A 235 -18.86 -5.82 -10.28
C GLU A 235 -19.88 -6.56 -11.16
N ASN A 236 -20.80 -7.24 -10.52
CA ASN A 236 -21.84 -8.00 -11.19
C ASN A 236 -23.18 -7.89 -10.45
N VAL A 237 -24.28 -8.14 -11.15
CA VAL A 237 -25.63 -8.00 -10.62
C VAL A 237 -25.90 -8.84 -9.36
N TYR A 238 -25.18 -9.96 -9.21
CA TYR A 238 -25.38 -10.88 -8.11
C TYR A 238 -24.37 -10.69 -6.97
N ASP A 239 -23.44 -9.75 -7.10
CA ASP A 239 -22.35 -9.50 -6.16
C ASP A 239 -21.50 -10.74 -5.83
N ARG A 240 -21.34 -11.66 -6.81
CA ARG A 240 -20.63 -12.93 -6.64
C ARG A 240 -19.13 -12.76 -6.86
N MET A 241 -18.36 -13.48 -6.05
CA MET A 241 -16.94 -13.68 -6.28
C MET A 241 -16.71 -14.78 -7.33
N ILE A 242 -15.54 -14.79 -7.97
CA ILE A 242 -15.18 -15.82 -8.95
C ILE A 242 -15.24 -17.21 -8.30
N GLN A 243 -14.83 -17.34 -7.04
CA GLN A 243 -14.91 -18.61 -6.32
C GLN A 243 -16.34 -19.15 -6.14
N ASP A 244 -17.37 -18.29 -6.15
CA ASP A 244 -18.75 -18.70 -5.93
C ASP A 244 -19.33 -19.46 -7.13
N TYR A 245 -18.91 -19.09 -8.35
CA TYR A 245 -19.36 -19.76 -9.58
C TYR A 245 -18.31 -20.69 -10.20
N LYS A 246 -17.05 -20.61 -9.75
CA LYS A 246 -15.97 -21.54 -10.10
C LYS A 246 -15.48 -22.33 -8.87
N GLN A 247 -16.43 -22.93 -8.14
CA GLN A 247 -16.16 -23.65 -6.90
C GLN A 247 -15.14 -24.77 -7.08
N ASN A 248 -14.18 -24.88 -6.13
CA ASN A 248 -13.18 -25.96 -6.07
C ASN A 248 -12.32 -26.17 -7.35
N ARG A 249 -12.18 -25.12 -8.18
CA ARG A 249 -11.42 -25.15 -9.43
C ARG A 249 -10.43 -24.00 -9.53
N PRO A 250 -9.32 -24.04 -8.78
CA PRO A 250 -8.37 -22.92 -8.73
C PRO A 250 -7.84 -22.49 -10.10
N MET A 251 -7.62 -23.45 -11.01
CA MET A 251 -7.16 -23.17 -12.37
C MET A 251 -8.21 -22.40 -13.18
N GLU A 252 -9.49 -22.78 -13.06
CA GLU A 252 -10.56 -22.06 -13.73
C GLU A 252 -10.76 -20.65 -13.15
N GLN A 253 -10.53 -20.46 -11.84
CA GLN A 253 -10.56 -19.15 -11.20
C GLN A 253 -9.46 -18.22 -11.75
N LEU A 254 -8.24 -18.75 -11.93
CA LEU A 254 -7.14 -18.02 -12.56
C LEU A 254 -7.42 -17.68 -14.03
N LEU A 255 -7.98 -18.62 -14.80
CA LEU A 255 -8.37 -18.38 -16.19
C LEU A 255 -9.47 -17.31 -16.29
N GLU A 256 -10.42 -17.32 -15.37
CA GLU A 256 -11.48 -16.29 -15.30
C GLU A 256 -10.90 -14.93 -14.94
N SER A 257 -10.02 -14.85 -13.95
CA SER A 257 -9.28 -13.62 -13.63
C SER A 257 -8.50 -13.08 -14.84
N LYS A 258 -7.89 -13.97 -15.61
CA LYS A 258 -7.19 -13.61 -16.84
C LYS A 258 -8.16 -13.10 -17.91
N ARG A 259 -9.32 -13.77 -18.10
CA ARG A 259 -10.37 -13.35 -19.04
C ARG A 259 -10.85 -11.92 -18.74
N ILE A 260 -11.15 -11.61 -17.47
CA ILE A 260 -11.59 -10.27 -17.06
C ILE A 260 -10.53 -9.21 -17.41
N ARG A 261 -9.24 -9.51 -17.19
CA ARG A 261 -8.16 -8.57 -17.57
C ARG A 261 -7.99 -8.44 -19.09
N GLU A 262 -8.20 -9.52 -19.83
CA GLU A 262 -8.17 -9.49 -21.30
C GLU A 262 -9.32 -8.67 -21.87
N GLU A 263 -10.51 -8.72 -21.28
CA GLU A 263 -11.65 -7.89 -21.67
C GLU A 263 -11.36 -6.39 -21.55
N LEU A 264 -10.66 -5.96 -20.48
CA LEU A 264 -10.21 -4.56 -20.36
C LEU A 264 -9.32 -4.14 -21.52
N ARG A 265 -8.33 -4.99 -21.84
CA ARG A 265 -7.39 -4.73 -22.94
C ARG A 265 -8.09 -4.75 -24.29
N ASP A 266 -8.96 -5.72 -24.52
CA ASP A 266 -9.68 -5.87 -25.78
C ASP A 266 -10.67 -4.70 -25.98
N TYR A 267 -11.28 -4.20 -24.90
CA TYR A 267 -12.09 -2.98 -24.95
C TYR A 267 -11.24 -1.75 -25.38
N GLU A 268 -10.07 -1.56 -24.75
CA GLU A 268 -9.15 -0.48 -25.11
C GLU A 268 -8.71 -0.58 -26.58
N HIS A 269 -8.33 -1.77 -27.04
CA HIS A 269 -7.94 -2.00 -28.45
C HIS A 269 -9.13 -1.78 -29.41
N GLY A 270 -10.33 -2.18 -29.03
CA GLY A 270 -11.54 -1.98 -29.84
C GLY A 270 -11.86 -0.51 -30.11
N LEU A 271 -11.50 0.38 -29.18
CA LEU A 271 -11.72 1.83 -29.34
C LEU A 271 -10.76 2.49 -30.34
N TRP A 272 -9.64 1.85 -30.67
CA TRP A 272 -8.66 2.33 -31.66
C TRP A 272 -8.86 1.76 -33.06
N GLN A 273 -9.81 0.83 -33.24
CA GLN A 273 -10.15 0.28 -34.56
C GLN A 273 -11.20 1.16 -35.24
N PHE A 274 -10.74 2.10 -36.02
CA PHE A 274 -11.54 2.89 -36.97
C PHE A 274 -11.12 2.60 -38.39
#